data_bb9a7466917fc8a6b910b04f3c2446e6
#
_entry.id   bb9a7466917fc8a6b910b04f3c2446e6
#
_cell.length_a   1.000
_cell.length_b   1.000
_cell.length_c   1.000
_cell.angle_alpha   90.00
_cell.angle_beta   90.00
_cell.angle_gamma   90.00
#
_symmetry.space_group_name_H-M   'P 1'
#
loop_
_entity.id
_entity.type
_entity.pdbx_description
1 polymer ?
#
loop_
_entity_poly.entity_id
_entity_poly.type
_entity_poly.pdbx_seq_one_letter_code
_entity_poly.pdbx_strand_id
1 'polypeptide(L)'
;IGGAIGTGLFLGSGRAIHLAGPSILFAYLITGLICFFVMRALGELLLSNLNHHSFIDFVEDYLGDRAAFITGWTYWFCWLSLAMADLTAVGLYMQYWIPWLPQWVPALVVLIALLLMNLTAVKHFGEMEFWFALIKVIAIISLIIIGIIILFILILLRSRFRLHIRGTTFFCTLSVVFTSYLYDIVWH
;
A
#
# COMPACT_ATOMS: atom_id res chain seq x y z
N ILE A 1 2.38 -9.19 -5.50
CA ILE A 1 2.49 -7.72 -5.62
C ILE A 1 1.14 -7.07 -5.29
N GLY A 2 0.02 -7.55 -5.88
CA GLY A 2 -1.31 -6.96 -5.65
C GLY A 2 -1.77 -6.92 -4.20
N GLY A 3 -1.47 -7.96 -3.42
CA GLY A 3 -1.81 -8.03 -1.99
C GLY A 3 -0.95 -7.14 -1.08
N ALA A 4 0.25 -6.75 -1.52
CA ALA A 4 1.13 -5.85 -0.75
C ALA A 4 0.76 -4.36 -0.93
N ILE A 5 0.08 -4.02 -2.02
CA ILE A 5 -0.36 -2.65 -2.32
C ILE A 5 -1.75 -2.44 -1.72
N GLY A 6 -1.82 -1.77 -0.59
CA GLY A 6 -3.04 -1.48 0.14
C GLY A 6 -3.18 0.00 0.50
N THR A 7 -4.06 0.28 1.45
CA THR A 7 -4.34 1.61 2.00
C THR A 7 -3.11 2.30 2.59
N GLY A 8 -2.12 1.54 3.06
CA GLY A 8 -0.87 2.10 3.55
C GLY A 8 -0.11 2.94 2.51
N LEU A 9 -0.16 2.54 1.22
CA LEU A 9 0.47 3.32 0.16
C LEU A 9 -0.37 4.54 -0.22
N PHE A 10 -1.69 4.39 -0.37
CA PHE A 10 -2.55 5.47 -0.88
C PHE A 10 -2.95 6.47 0.21
N LEU A 11 -3.30 6.00 1.40
CA LEU A 11 -3.74 6.86 2.50
C LEU A 11 -2.61 7.24 3.47
N GLY A 12 -1.71 6.28 3.77
CA GLY A 12 -0.66 6.46 4.77
C GLY A 12 0.56 7.22 4.27
N SER A 13 0.88 7.14 2.97
CA SER A 13 2.11 7.73 2.42
C SER A 13 2.15 9.25 2.53
N GLY A 14 1.04 9.93 2.29
CA GLY A 14 0.94 11.39 2.40
C GLY A 14 1.32 11.88 3.80
N ARG A 15 0.77 11.24 4.83
CA ARG A 15 1.08 11.58 6.23
C ARG A 15 2.53 11.25 6.60
N ALA A 16 3.04 10.12 6.12
CA ALA A 16 4.43 9.72 6.35
C ALA A 16 5.43 10.71 5.71
N ILE A 17 5.15 11.16 4.47
CA ILE A 17 5.96 12.15 3.76
C ILE A 17 5.92 13.50 4.50
N HIS A 18 4.74 13.91 4.97
CA HIS A 18 4.59 15.17 5.72
C HIS A 18 5.41 15.17 7.02
N LEU A 19 5.47 14.04 7.74
CA LEU A 19 6.20 13.93 9.00
C LEU A 19 7.70 13.75 8.81
N ALA A 20 8.12 12.94 7.85
CA ALA A 20 9.52 12.57 7.65
C ALA A 20 10.25 13.46 6.62
N GLY A 21 9.53 14.21 5.78
CA GLY A 21 10.12 15.01 4.72
C GLY A 21 10.98 14.18 3.75
N PRO A 22 12.07 14.74 3.18
CA PRO A 22 12.93 14.05 2.21
C PRO A 22 13.63 12.80 2.77
N SER A 23 13.78 12.68 4.10
CA SER A 23 14.43 11.54 4.75
C SER A 23 13.65 10.24 4.58
N ILE A 24 12.37 10.30 4.19
CA ILE A 24 11.55 9.14 3.90
C ILE A 24 12.14 8.25 2.81
N LEU A 25 12.90 8.81 1.87
CA LEU A 25 13.57 8.04 0.80
C LEU A 25 14.57 7.04 1.39
N PHE A 26 15.37 7.47 2.38
CA PHE A 26 16.29 6.57 3.06
C PHE A 26 15.58 5.50 3.87
N ALA A 27 14.48 5.85 4.54
CA ALA A 27 13.66 4.90 5.27
C ALA A 27 13.10 3.81 4.33
N TYR A 28 12.54 4.19 3.19
CA TYR A 28 12.03 3.23 2.21
C TYR A 28 13.14 2.39 1.58
N LEU A 29 14.31 2.97 1.30
CA LEU A 29 15.44 2.23 0.75
C LEU A 29 15.94 1.15 1.72
N ILE A 30 16.12 1.50 2.99
CA ILE A 30 16.57 0.57 4.03
C ILE A 30 15.52 -0.52 4.24
N THR A 31 14.25 -0.13 4.41
CA THR A 31 13.14 -1.08 4.62
C THR A 31 12.98 -2.00 3.40
N GLY A 32 13.07 -1.46 2.19
CA GLY A 32 13.00 -2.25 0.96
C GLY A 32 14.14 -3.27 0.84
N LEU A 33 15.35 -2.89 1.24
CA LEU A 33 16.48 -3.81 1.28
C LEU A 33 16.27 -4.95 2.29
N ILE A 34 15.79 -4.61 3.48
CA ILE A 34 15.47 -5.61 4.52
C ILE A 34 14.36 -6.55 4.02
N CYS A 35 13.27 -6.00 3.46
CA CYS A 35 12.18 -6.80 2.90
C CYS A 35 12.67 -7.74 1.78
N PHE A 36 13.58 -7.27 0.92
CA PHE A 36 14.17 -8.10 -0.13
C PHE A 36 14.87 -9.32 0.44
N PHE A 37 15.71 -9.15 1.46
CA PHE A 37 16.40 -10.27 2.11
C PHE A 37 15.44 -11.24 2.81
N VAL A 38 14.43 -10.69 3.51
CA VAL A 38 13.41 -11.52 4.19
C VAL A 38 12.62 -12.34 3.17
N MET A 39 12.17 -11.73 2.07
CA MET A 39 11.40 -12.43 1.04
C MET A 39 12.24 -13.47 0.31
N ARG A 40 13.54 -13.19 0.09
CA ARG A 40 14.47 -14.17 -0.48
C ARG A 40 14.67 -15.37 0.44
N ALA A 41 14.92 -15.12 1.73
CA ALA A 41 15.09 -16.18 2.72
C ALA A 41 13.81 -17.03 2.85
N LEU A 42 12.63 -16.40 2.85
CA LEU A 42 11.35 -17.11 2.86
C LEU A 42 11.17 -17.97 1.59
N GLY A 43 11.56 -17.46 0.43
CA GLY A 43 11.51 -18.21 -0.83
C GLY A 43 12.43 -19.43 -0.82
N GLU A 44 13.65 -19.30 -0.33
CA GLU A 44 14.59 -20.42 -0.18
C GLU A 44 14.07 -21.46 0.83
N LEU A 45 13.44 -21.00 1.93
CA LEU A 45 12.83 -21.86 2.92
C LEU A 45 11.66 -22.67 2.33
N LEU A 46 10.75 -22.03 1.60
CA LEU A 46 9.61 -22.69 0.96
C LEU A 46 10.04 -23.72 -0.09
N LEU A 47 11.15 -23.49 -0.78
CA LEU A 47 11.70 -24.45 -1.75
C LEU A 47 12.44 -25.62 -1.11
N SER A 48 12.86 -25.50 0.15
CA SER A 48 13.61 -26.56 0.86
C SER A 48 12.75 -27.78 1.18
N ASN A 49 11.45 -27.61 1.41
CA ASN A 49 10.53 -28.69 1.68
C ASN A 49 9.14 -28.42 1.07
N LEU A 50 8.88 -29.04 -0.06
CA LEU A 50 7.62 -28.87 -0.82
C LEU A 50 6.42 -29.61 -0.19
N ASN A 51 6.62 -30.38 0.89
CA ASN A 51 5.53 -31.07 1.58
C ASN A 51 4.79 -30.15 2.57
N HIS A 52 5.40 -29.02 2.94
CA HIS A 52 4.74 -28.03 3.79
C HIS A 52 3.76 -27.17 2.96
N HIS A 53 2.58 -26.95 3.53
CA HIS A 53 1.53 -26.18 2.88
C HIS A 53 1.51 -24.71 3.32
N SER A 54 2.20 -24.38 4.42
CA SER A 54 2.22 -23.05 5.02
C SER A 54 3.60 -22.72 5.57
N PHE A 55 3.94 -21.45 5.64
CA PHE A 55 5.15 -21.02 6.36
C PHE A 55 5.08 -21.33 7.87
N ILE A 56 3.88 -21.54 8.41
CA ILE A 56 3.66 -21.91 9.81
C ILE A 56 4.22 -23.32 10.10
N ASP A 57 4.14 -24.23 9.13
CA ASP A 57 4.67 -25.60 9.25
C ASP A 57 6.21 -25.57 9.43
N PHE A 58 6.90 -24.63 8.77
CA PHE A 58 8.34 -24.40 9.01
C PHE A 58 8.63 -23.85 10.41
N VAL A 59 7.75 -22.97 10.92
CA VAL A 59 7.89 -22.47 12.29
C VAL A 59 7.72 -23.60 13.31
N GLU A 60 6.83 -24.55 13.05
CA GLU A 60 6.63 -25.75 13.87
C GLU A 60 7.89 -26.62 13.91
N ASP A 61 8.45 -26.92 12.74
CA ASP A 61 9.64 -27.76 12.62
C ASP A 61 10.88 -27.15 13.30
N TYR A 62 11.10 -25.85 13.16
CA TYR A 62 12.33 -25.21 13.66
C TYR A 62 12.21 -24.64 15.07
N LEU A 63 11.02 -24.19 15.47
CA LEU A 63 10.78 -23.44 16.72
C LEU A 63 9.80 -24.17 17.66
N GLY A 64 9.14 -25.22 17.15
CA GLY A 64 8.20 -26.06 17.90
C GLY A 64 6.76 -25.54 17.93
N ASP A 65 5.84 -26.41 18.37
CA ASP A 65 4.38 -26.25 18.34
C ASP A 65 3.89 -24.93 18.97
N ARG A 66 4.51 -24.50 20.09
CA ARG A 66 4.09 -23.26 20.77
C ARG A 66 4.36 -22.03 19.92
N ALA A 67 5.51 -21.99 19.25
CA ALA A 67 5.85 -20.89 18.35
C ALA A 67 4.94 -20.88 17.12
N ALA A 68 4.65 -22.05 16.54
CA ALA A 68 3.73 -22.19 15.42
C ALA A 68 2.32 -21.71 15.78
N PHE A 69 1.81 -22.08 16.94
CA PHE A 69 0.50 -21.64 17.43
C PHE A 69 0.43 -20.10 17.57
N ILE A 70 1.42 -19.50 18.23
CA ILE A 70 1.47 -18.04 18.41
C ILE A 70 1.57 -17.33 17.05
N THR A 71 2.43 -17.85 16.15
CA THR A 71 2.61 -17.29 14.82
C THR A 71 1.32 -17.36 13.99
N GLY A 72 0.62 -18.50 14.03
CA GLY A 72 -0.65 -18.68 13.33
C GLY A 72 -1.73 -17.72 13.80
N TRP A 73 -1.90 -17.55 15.11
CA TRP A 73 -2.86 -16.60 15.67
C TRP A 73 -2.49 -15.14 15.37
N THR A 74 -1.20 -14.80 15.45
CA THR A 74 -0.71 -13.46 15.13
C THR A 74 -0.94 -13.14 13.66
N TYR A 75 -0.68 -14.08 12.78
CA TYR A 75 -0.91 -13.95 11.34
C TYR A 75 -2.39 -13.75 11.02
N TRP A 76 -3.27 -14.56 11.61
CA TRP A 76 -4.71 -14.41 11.46
C TRP A 76 -5.20 -13.03 11.95
N PHE A 77 -4.77 -12.60 13.13
CA PHE A 77 -5.12 -11.29 13.68
C PHE A 77 -4.60 -10.13 12.83
N CYS A 78 -3.41 -10.26 12.26
CA CYS A 78 -2.84 -9.29 11.33
C CYS A 78 -3.74 -9.09 10.11
N TRP A 79 -4.19 -10.18 9.48
CA TRP A 79 -5.11 -10.10 8.33
C TRP A 79 -6.47 -9.52 8.69
N LEU A 80 -7.00 -9.85 9.84
CA LEU A 80 -8.25 -9.28 10.33
C LEU A 80 -8.13 -7.76 10.54
N SER A 81 -7.07 -7.31 11.17
CA SER A 81 -6.79 -5.89 11.40
C SER A 81 -6.61 -5.12 10.08
N LEU A 82 -5.92 -5.72 9.11
CA LEU A 82 -5.75 -5.16 7.77
C LEU A 82 -7.09 -5.00 7.05
N ALA A 83 -7.94 -6.02 7.10
CA ALA A 83 -9.27 -5.97 6.51
C ALA A 83 -10.15 -4.86 7.12
N MET A 84 -10.08 -4.68 8.45
CA MET A 84 -10.77 -3.58 9.13
C MET A 84 -10.25 -2.21 8.67
N ALA A 85 -8.94 -2.05 8.51
CA ALA A 85 -8.33 -0.82 8.02
C ALA A 85 -8.75 -0.51 6.58
N ASP A 86 -8.78 -1.51 5.71
CA ASP A 86 -9.19 -1.36 4.31
C ASP A 86 -10.67 -0.99 4.19
N LEU A 87 -11.56 -1.62 4.97
CA LEU A 87 -12.99 -1.27 4.99
C LEU A 87 -13.21 0.16 5.50
N THR A 88 -12.46 0.59 6.50
CA THR A 88 -12.53 1.95 7.02
C THR A 88 -12.10 2.97 5.95
N ALA A 89 -11.03 2.68 5.22
CA ALA A 89 -10.55 3.53 4.15
C ALA A 89 -11.56 3.64 2.99
N VAL A 90 -12.24 2.56 2.63
CA VAL A 90 -13.33 2.61 1.63
C VAL A 90 -14.41 3.59 2.07
N GLY A 91 -14.79 3.57 3.37
CA GLY A 91 -15.74 4.53 3.92
C GLY A 91 -15.28 5.98 3.76
N LEU A 92 -14.01 6.27 4.05
CA LEU A 92 -13.42 7.60 3.89
C LEU A 92 -13.40 8.05 2.42
N TYR A 93 -13.00 7.18 1.49
CA TYR A 93 -12.99 7.51 0.06
C TYR A 93 -14.40 7.80 -0.48
N MET A 94 -15.41 7.07 -0.03
CA MET A 94 -16.79 7.30 -0.48
C MET A 94 -17.38 8.58 0.09
N GLN A 95 -17.00 8.99 1.29
CA GLN A 95 -17.41 10.28 1.85
C GLN A 95 -16.87 11.48 1.04
N TYR A 96 -15.73 11.34 0.39
CA TYR A 96 -15.22 12.37 -0.52
C TYR A 96 -16.15 12.62 -1.72
N TRP A 97 -16.74 11.53 -2.28
CA TRP A 97 -17.66 11.65 -3.41
C TRP A 97 -19.10 11.96 -2.98
N ILE A 98 -19.53 11.45 -1.84
CA ILE A 98 -20.88 11.53 -1.32
C ILE A 98 -20.83 11.90 0.17
N PRO A 99 -20.68 13.21 0.52
CA PRO A 99 -20.45 13.67 1.89
C PRO A 99 -21.59 13.34 2.87
N TRP A 100 -22.82 13.17 2.38
CA TRP A 100 -23.99 12.84 3.21
C TRP A 100 -24.12 11.35 3.54
N LEU A 101 -23.29 10.48 2.94
CA LEU A 101 -23.38 9.04 3.16
C LEU A 101 -22.64 8.65 4.45
N PRO A 102 -23.28 7.97 5.42
CA PRO A 102 -22.58 7.53 6.62
C PRO A 102 -21.52 6.47 6.27
N GLN A 103 -20.35 6.55 6.91
CA GLN A 103 -19.15 5.77 6.60
C GLN A 103 -19.34 4.25 6.67
N TRP A 104 -20.27 3.76 7.47
CA TRP A 104 -20.53 2.33 7.62
C TRP A 104 -21.24 1.70 6.41
N VAL A 105 -22.01 2.50 5.64
CA VAL A 105 -22.79 1.99 4.50
C VAL A 105 -21.89 1.46 3.38
N PRO A 106 -20.92 2.22 2.85
CA PRO A 106 -20.02 1.71 1.82
C PRO A 106 -19.16 0.54 2.33
N ALA A 107 -18.74 0.57 3.59
CA ALA A 107 -17.98 -0.54 4.18
C ALA A 107 -18.81 -1.84 4.18
N LEU A 108 -20.09 -1.76 4.55
CA LEU A 108 -21.01 -2.91 4.56
C LEU A 108 -21.29 -3.41 3.15
N VAL A 109 -21.52 -2.52 2.18
CA VAL A 109 -21.74 -2.89 0.78
C VAL A 109 -20.55 -3.65 0.21
N VAL A 110 -19.33 -3.15 0.45
CA VAL A 110 -18.10 -3.83 -0.01
C VAL A 110 -17.91 -5.17 0.68
N LEU A 111 -18.20 -5.26 1.98
CA LEU A 111 -18.12 -6.52 2.73
C LEU A 111 -19.07 -7.57 2.15
N ILE A 112 -20.32 -7.21 1.88
CA ILE A 112 -21.31 -8.11 1.27
C ILE A 112 -20.88 -8.49 -0.15
N ALA A 113 -20.40 -7.55 -0.95
CA ALA A 113 -19.91 -7.82 -2.29
C ALA A 113 -18.75 -8.83 -2.28
N LEU A 114 -17.77 -8.65 -1.41
CA LEU A 114 -16.64 -9.57 -1.24
C LEU A 114 -17.12 -10.94 -0.75
N LEU A 115 -18.09 -11.00 0.16
CA LEU A 115 -18.67 -12.26 0.63
C LEU A 115 -19.33 -13.01 -0.52
N LEU A 116 -20.16 -12.34 -1.32
CA LEU A 116 -20.82 -12.93 -2.47
C LEU A 116 -19.82 -13.41 -3.52
N MET A 117 -18.77 -12.63 -3.77
CA MET A 117 -17.68 -13.03 -4.67
C MET A 117 -16.96 -14.29 -4.17
N ASN A 118 -16.67 -14.39 -2.88
CA ASN A 118 -16.06 -15.59 -2.30
C ASN A 118 -16.96 -16.82 -2.36
N LEU A 119 -18.27 -16.64 -2.19
CA LEU A 119 -19.23 -17.77 -2.24
C LEU A 119 -19.44 -18.30 -3.68
N THR A 120 -19.40 -17.42 -4.68
CA THR A 120 -19.78 -17.79 -6.06
C THR A 120 -18.65 -18.37 -6.88
N ALA A 121 -17.37 -18.14 -6.55
CA ALA A 121 -16.35 -18.37 -7.56
C ALA A 121 -14.93 -18.59 -7.07
N VAL A 122 -14.66 -19.70 -6.41
CA VAL A 122 -13.25 -20.14 -6.21
C VAL A 122 -12.49 -20.22 -7.55
N LYS A 123 -13.16 -20.57 -8.64
CA LYS A 123 -12.55 -20.70 -9.98
C LYS A 123 -12.29 -19.35 -10.68
N HIS A 124 -13.13 -18.35 -10.46
CA HIS A 124 -12.98 -17.00 -11.03
C HIS A 124 -12.26 -16.02 -10.10
N PHE A 125 -12.03 -16.41 -8.85
CA PHE A 125 -11.37 -15.55 -7.86
C PHE A 125 -9.95 -15.14 -8.31
N GLY A 126 -9.19 -16.06 -8.89
CA GLY A 126 -7.85 -15.79 -9.41
C GLY A 126 -7.84 -14.77 -10.58
N GLU A 127 -8.82 -14.84 -11.47
CA GLU A 127 -8.94 -13.86 -12.57
C GLU A 127 -9.30 -12.46 -12.03
N MET A 128 -10.23 -12.39 -11.07
CA MET A 128 -10.64 -11.12 -10.48
C MET A 128 -9.50 -10.50 -9.66
N GLU A 129 -8.76 -11.29 -8.90
CA GLU A 129 -7.57 -10.83 -8.16
C GLU A 129 -6.51 -10.28 -9.12
N PHE A 130 -6.28 -10.94 -10.25
CA PHE A 130 -5.37 -10.47 -11.29
C PHE A 130 -5.79 -9.10 -11.83
N TRP A 131 -7.08 -8.91 -12.19
CA TRP A 131 -7.56 -7.62 -12.69
C TRP A 131 -7.46 -6.51 -11.66
N PHE A 132 -7.82 -6.77 -10.40
CA PHE A 132 -7.67 -5.78 -9.33
C PHE A 132 -6.20 -5.44 -9.06
N ALA A 133 -5.30 -6.42 -9.09
CA ALA A 133 -3.87 -6.18 -8.97
C ALA A 133 -3.34 -5.34 -10.14
N LEU A 134 -3.78 -5.62 -11.36
CA LEU A 134 -3.39 -4.90 -12.56
C LEU A 134 -3.81 -3.42 -12.49
N ILE A 135 -5.03 -3.12 -12.05
CA ILE A 135 -5.52 -1.74 -11.86
C ILE A 135 -4.62 -0.98 -10.89
N LYS A 136 -4.24 -1.59 -9.75
CA LYS A 136 -3.34 -0.98 -8.76
C LYS A 136 -1.96 -0.69 -9.35
N VAL A 137 -1.40 -1.60 -10.12
CA VAL A 137 -0.09 -1.44 -10.77
C VAL A 137 -0.14 -0.32 -11.81
N ILE A 138 -1.17 -0.27 -12.64
CA ILE A 138 -1.36 0.81 -13.62
C ILE A 138 -1.50 2.16 -12.92
N ALA A 139 -2.25 2.24 -11.82
CA ALA A 139 -2.40 3.47 -11.04
C ALA A 139 -1.05 3.97 -10.51
N ILE A 140 -0.20 3.08 -9.98
CA ILE A 140 1.14 3.46 -9.49
C ILE A 140 2.03 3.93 -10.63
N ILE A 141 2.06 3.22 -11.76
CA ILE A 141 2.87 3.61 -12.93
C ILE A 141 2.43 4.99 -13.43
N SER A 142 1.12 5.24 -13.53
CA SER A 142 0.61 6.53 -13.96
C SER A 142 0.98 7.66 -13.01
N LEU A 143 0.94 7.44 -11.69
CA LEU A 143 1.40 8.41 -10.70
C LEU A 143 2.90 8.70 -10.82
N ILE A 144 3.73 7.69 -11.06
CA ILE A 144 5.17 7.87 -11.29
C ILE A 144 5.42 8.72 -12.54
N ILE A 145 4.73 8.40 -13.65
CA ILE A 145 4.86 9.15 -14.92
C ILE A 145 4.46 10.61 -14.72
N ILE A 146 3.31 10.85 -14.10
CA ILE A 146 2.82 12.21 -13.81
C ILE A 146 3.83 12.96 -12.93
N GLY A 147 4.37 12.31 -11.90
CA GLY A 147 5.39 12.90 -11.02
C GLY A 147 6.65 13.32 -11.79
N ILE A 148 7.14 12.46 -12.70
CA ILE A 148 8.31 12.76 -13.55
C ILE A 148 8.00 13.93 -14.49
N ILE A 149 6.82 13.95 -15.12
CA ILE A 149 6.41 15.04 -16.03
C ILE A 149 6.37 16.38 -15.28
N ILE A 150 5.75 16.42 -14.11
CA ILE A 150 5.68 17.62 -13.28
C ILE A 150 7.10 18.11 -12.91
N LEU A 151 7.96 17.20 -12.50
CA LEU A 151 9.35 17.50 -12.15
C LEU A 151 10.12 18.09 -13.36
N PHE A 152 9.94 17.51 -14.53
CA PHE A 152 10.56 17.99 -15.77
C PHE A 152 10.06 19.38 -16.17
N ILE A 153 8.74 19.63 -16.08
CA ILE A 153 8.12 20.94 -16.36
C ILE A 153 8.67 21.99 -15.39
N LEU A 154 8.76 21.66 -14.08
CA LEU A 154 9.28 22.57 -13.08
C LEU A 154 10.76 22.90 -13.29
N ILE A 155 11.57 21.93 -13.73
CA ILE A 155 12.98 22.17 -14.09
C ILE A 155 13.09 23.10 -15.30
N LEU A 156 12.27 22.89 -16.34
CA LEU A 156 12.23 23.74 -17.53
C LEU A 156 11.77 25.18 -17.21
N LEU A 157 10.73 25.33 -16.40
CA LEU A 157 10.27 26.65 -15.95
C LEU A 157 11.33 27.35 -15.12
N ARG A 158 12.07 26.63 -14.27
CA ARG A 158 13.18 27.19 -13.49
C ARG A 158 14.35 27.66 -14.37
N SER A 159 14.63 26.96 -15.49
CA SER A 159 15.67 27.39 -16.44
C SER A 159 15.30 28.66 -17.19
N ARG A 160 14.01 28.92 -17.42
CA ARG A 160 13.51 30.15 -18.07
C ARG A 160 13.41 31.34 -17.11
N PHE A 161 13.04 31.09 -15.86
CA PHE A 161 13.01 32.11 -14.80
C PHE A 161 14.26 31.92 -13.92
N ARG A 162 15.23 32.81 -14.04
CA ARG A 162 16.39 32.91 -13.11
C ARG A 162 15.93 33.33 -11.70
N LEU A 163 15.09 32.53 -11.07
CA LEU A 163 14.71 32.72 -9.68
C LEU A 163 15.72 32.01 -8.79
N HIS A 164 16.43 32.82 -8.01
CA HIS A 164 17.40 32.43 -7.00
C HIS A 164 16.68 31.78 -5.81
N ILE A 165 16.22 30.53 -5.96
CA ILE A 165 15.64 29.75 -4.87
C ILE A 165 16.66 28.73 -4.43
N ARG A 166 17.14 28.87 -3.20
CA ARG A 166 18.08 27.94 -2.54
C ARG A 166 17.53 26.50 -2.62
N GLY A 167 18.39 25.54 -2.96
CA GLY A 167 18.05 24.15 -3.28
C GLY A 167 17.27 23.34 -2.21
N THR A 168 17.28 23.81 -0.96
CA THR A 168 16.56 23.19 0.16
C THR A 168 15.04 23.44 0.12
N THR A 169 14.59 24.58 -0.43
CA THR A 169 13.17 24.89 -0.56
C THR A 169 12.50 24.12 -1.71
N PHE A 170 13.26 23.71 -2.71
CA PHE A 170 12.69 23.04 -3.89
C PHE A 170 12.13 21.65 -3.60
N PHE A 171 12.87 20.82 -2.87
CA PHE A 171 12.38 19.49 -2.46
C PHE A 171 11.25 19.59 -1.44
N CYS A 172 11.32 20.59 -0.54
CA CYS A 172 10.27 20.85 0.42
C CYS A 172 8.96 21.33 -0.25
N THR A 173 9.06 22.22 -1.26
CA THR A 173 7.90 22.74 -1.98
C THR A 173 7.27 21.66 -2.87
N LEU A 174 8.05 20.80 -3.51
CA LEU A 174 7.53 19.69 -4.33
C LEU A 174 6.81 18.66 -3.45
N SER A 175 7.40 18.33 -2.31
CA SER A 175 6.80 17.43 -1.33
C SER A 175 5.53 18.05 -0.72
N VAL A 176 5.55 19.32 -0.37
CA VAL A 176 4.43 20.04 0.23
C VAL A 176 3.30 20.27 -0.78
N VAL A 177 3.59 20.63 -2.03
CA VAL A 177 2.57 20.81 -3.07
C VAL A 177 1.92 19.49 -3.45
N PHE A 178 2.71 18.41 -3.58
CA PHE A 178 2.16 17.08 -3.87
C PHE A 178 1.36 16.53 -2.69
N THR A 179 1.82 16.79 -1.45
CA THR A 179 1.11 16.37 -0.22
C THR A 179 -0.11 17.26 0.05
N SER A 180 -0.02 18.57 -0.22
CA SER A 180 -1.14 19.50 -0.07
C SER A 180 -2.24 19.21 -1.09
N TYR A 181 -1.91 18.94 -2.35
CA TYR A 181 -2.88 18.55 -3.37
C TYR A 181 -3.53 17.20 -3.07
N LEU A 182 -2.77 16.20 -2.61
CA LEU A 182 -3.33 14.92 -2.15
C LEU A 182 -4.13 15.07 -0.85
N TYR A 183 -3.70 15.97 0.04
CA TYR A 183 -4.42 16.26 1.28
C TYR A 183 -5.73 16.99 1.02
N ASP A 184 -5.74 17.99 0.13
CA ASP A 184 -6.96 18.69 -0.29
C ASP A 184 -7.91 17.77 -1.07
N ILE A 185 -7.37 16.84 -1.88
CA ILE A 185 -8.17 15.83 -2.58
C ILE A 185 -8.73 14.76 -1.61
N VAL A 186 -8.06 14.49 -0.50
CA VAL A 186 -8.46 13.45 0.46
C VAL A 186 -9.30 14.02 1.63
N TRP A 187 -9.18 15.33 1.94
CA TRP A 187 -9.80 15.92 3.14
C TRP A 187 -10.80 17.07 2.86
N HIS A 188 -10.94 17.54 1.62
CA HIS A 188 -12.01 18.40 1.11
C HIS A 188 -12.82 17.66 0.04
#